data_6dea753be5d5b1db9e1592aadbe45f1a
#
_entry.id   6dea753be5d5b1db9e1592aadbe45f1a
#
_cell.length_a   1.000
_cell.length_b   1.000
_cell.length_c   1.000
_cell.angle_alpha   90.00
_cell.angle_beta   90.00
_cell.angle_gamma   90.00
#
_symmetry.space_group_name_H-M   'P 1'
#
loop_
_entity.id
_entity.type
_entity.pdbx_description
1 polymer ?
#
loop_
_entity_poly.entity_id
_entity_poly.type
_entity_poly.pdbx_seq_one_letter_code
_entity_poly.pdbx_strand_id
1 'polypeptide(L)'
;MHFPRLIHFLSLSLALVCWGCHSHDHEHDGHDHDEHAETEAEAHGHDPHAAASDAEAHAHGDEIILTQAAAKAAGVVTEKISAAPFQPGYLTSGQLLSAQGDEQTVVATAAGVLTLGHASLTEGAQVRAGQTLGTVSAKHLPDGDPVAKARIAYETAKSEYERAQKLAADRIVAQKDLEQARLAFENARIALDALLPRAAEGGMRITSPLTGYVKTLLARTGDYVEVGSPVAVVTQCRRLQLRADVPADMLQRLATVQSANFRLAGSDRLYCLSNLHGRLLSRSRSVADGAGFASLTFELDYTGDMLPGAYAEVWVLGAQREGVLSVPRTALTEEMGHFYIYIKTEPDAYVKREVQLGLSDGQRTEVTAGLTAGEEVVVRGAGQVRMASSSAMPPAHSHNH
;
A
#
# COMPACT_ATOMS: atom_id res chain seq x y z
N MET A 1 4.41 -34.59 -47.74
CA MET A 1 5.66 -35.12 -47.14
C MET A 1 5.59 -34.81 -45.66
N HIS A 2 5.31 -35.82 -44.82
CA HIS A 2 5.21 -35.74 -43.38
C HIS A 2 6.56 -36.00 -42.75
N PHE A 3 6.95 -35.18 -41.78
CA PHE A 3 7.98 -35.54 -40.81
C PHE A 3 7.44 -35.28 -39.40
N PRO A 4 7.43 -36.25 -38.49
CA PRO A 4 7.05 -36.08 -37.12
C PRO A 4 8.28 -35.69 -36.24
N ARG A 5 8.12 -34.66 -35.39
CA ARG A 5 9.10 -34.30 -34.39
C ARG A 5 8.91 -35.16 -33.11
N LEU A 6 9.96 -35.88 -32.79
CA LEU A 6 10.16 -36.72 -31.62
C LEU A 6 10.30 -35.85 -30.38
N ILE A 7 9.41 -36.00 -29.38
CA ILE A 7 9.51 -35.35 -28.06
C ILE A 7 10.21 -36.32 -27.12
N HIS A 8 11.38 -35.94 -26.60
CA HIS A 8 12.08 -36.66 -25.53
C HIS A 8 11.52 -36.21 -24.18
N PHE A 9 10.89 -37.16 -23.48
CA PHE A 9 10.58 -37.04 -22.05
C PHE A 9 11.85 -37.37 -21.24
N LEU A 10 12.35 -36.42 -20.48
CA LEU A 10 13.38 -36.67 -19.46
C LEU A 10 12.68 -36.81 -18.10
N SER A 11 12.58 -38.05 -17.62
CA SER A 11 12.05 -38.36 -16.29
C SER A 11 13.14 -38.14 -15.24
N LEU A 12 12.95 -37.16 -14.35
CA LEU A 12 13.81 -36.94 -13.20
C LEU A 12 13.20 -37.63 -11.97
N SER A 13 13.83 -38.72 -11.54
CA SER A 13 13.47 -39.48 -10.34
C SER A 13 13.96 -38.74 -9.10
N LEU A 14 13.03 -38.33 -8.23
CA LEU A 14 13.32 -37.73 -6.93
C LEU A 14 13.32 -38.82 -5.85
N ALA A 15 14.47 -39.10 -5.26
CA ALA A 15 14.63 -40.04 -4.15
C ALA A 15 14.16 -39.40 -2.83
N LEU A 16 13.14 -40.03 -2.22
CA LEU A 16 12.68 -39.73 -0.86
C LEU A 16 13.65 -40.36 0.15
N VAL A 17 14.28 -39.56 0.97
CA VAL A 17 15.00 -40.00 2.18
C VAL A 17 14.07 -39.84 3.37
N CYS A 18 13.58 -40.97 3.88
CA CYS A 18 12.89 -41.06 5.16
C CYS A 18 13.91 -41.02 6.29
N TRP A 19 13.84 -40.05 7.18
CA TRP A 19 14.53 -40.09 8.48
C TRP A 19 13.52 -40.51 9.55
N GLY A 20 13.91 -41.60 10.22
CA GLY A 20 13.11 -42.28 11.22
C GLY A 20 13.02 -41.52 12.54
N CYS A 21 11.82 -41.56 13.09
CA CYS A 21 11.54 -41.17 14.46
C CYS A 21 12.09 -42.26 15.42
N HIS A 22 12.88 -41.84 16.37
CA HIS A 22 13.31 -42.67 17.52
C HIS A 22 12.36 -42.35 18.69
N SER A 23 11.54 -43.32 19.04
CA SER A 23 10.73 -43.33 20.25
C SER A 23 11.60 -43.81 21.41
N HIS A 24 11.65 -43.04 22.50
CA HIS A 24 12.17 -43.48 23.79
C HIS A 24 11.00 -43.71 24.73
N ASP A 25 10.71 -44.97 24.99
CA ASP A 25 9.94 -45.44 26.13
C ASP A 25 10.77 -45.33 27.39
N HIS A 26 10.25 -44.69 28.41
CA HIS A 26 10.67 -44.84 29.78
C HIS A 26 9.45 -45.28 30.61
N GLU A 27 9.48 -46.58 30.92
CA GLU A 27 8.72 -47.15 32.04
C GLU A 27 9.38 -46.67 33.35
N HIS A 28 8.57 -46.21 34.28
CA HIS A 28 8.88 -46.21 35.70
C HIS A 28 7.66 -46.52 36.53
N ASP A 29 7.86 -47.57 37.30
CA ASP A 29 7.13 -48.28 38.29
C ASP A 29 6.26 -47.44 39.20
N GLY A 30 5.17 -48.11 39.59
CA GLY A 30 4.23 -47.69 40.61
C GLY A 30 4.77 -47.81 42.06
N HIS A 31 4.23 -46.97 42.87
CA HIS A 31 4.13 -47.22 44.31
C HIS A 31 2.72 -46.89 44.78
N ASP A 32 2.02 -47.99 45.13
CA ASP A 32 0.84 -47.99 45.99
C ASP A 32 1.25 -47.55 47.40
N HIS A 33 0.46 -46.74 48.05
CA HIS A 33 0.31 -46.75 49.50
C HIS A 33 -1.12 -46.41 49.87
N ASP A 34 -1.66 -47.39 50.60
CA ASP A 34 -2.94 -47.56 51.20
C ASP A 34 -3.39 -46.43 52.14
N GLU A 35 -4.69 -46.26 52.11
CA GLU A 35 -5.68 -46.08 53.15
C GLU A 35 -5.24 -45.67 54.54
N HIS A 36 -5.87 -44.62 55.09
CA HIS A 36 -6.48 -44.68 56.40
C HIS A 36 -7.70 -43.72 56.46
N ALA A 37 -8.82 -44.33 56.81
CA ALA A 37 -10.08 -43.73 57.08
C ALA A 37 -10.20 -43.30 58.58
N GLU A 38 -11.32 -42.64 58.84
CA GLU A 38 -12.03 -42.43 60.11
C GLU A 38 -11.62 -41.21 60.93
N THR A 39 -12.53 -40.43 61.23
CA THR A 39 -13.74 -40.12 61.98
C THR A 39 -13.42 -38.93 62.91
N GLU A 40 -14.24 -38.02 63.27
CA GLU A 40 -15.61 -37.92 63.71
C GLU A 40 -16.06 -36.45 63.72
N ALA A 41 -17.35 -36.26 63.73
CA ALA A 41 -18.10 -35.03 63.86
C ALA A 41 -18.04 -34.44 65.26
N GLU A 42 -18.08 -33.10 65.29
CA GLU A 42 -18.91 -32.46 66.32
C GLU A 42 -19.48 -31.12 65.86
N ALA A 43 -20.78 -30.99 66.00
CA ALA A 43 -21.57 -29.82 65.65
C ALA A 43 -21.64 -28.87 66.87
N HIS A 44 -21.48 -27.59 66.65
CA HIS A 44 -22.06 -26.55 67.45
C HIS A 44 -22.68 -25.45 66.55
N GLY A 45 -23.97 -25.44 66.55
CA GLY A 45 -24.76 -24.35 65.99
C GLY A 45 -24.76 -23.13 66.91
N HIS A 46 -24.82 -21.98 66.32
CA HIS A 46 -25.53 -20.80 66.81
C HIS A 46 -25.95 -19.88 65.72
N ASP A 47 -27.17 -19.57 65.69
CA ASP A 47 -28.00 -18.74 64.89
C ASP A 47 -27.75 -17.20 65.05
N PRO A 48 -28.54 -16.32 64.42
CA PRO A 48 -28.07 -15.36 63.43
C PRO A 48 -28.15 -13.93 63.99
N HIS A 49 -27.35 -13.08 63.47
CA HIS A 49 -27.65 -11.64 63.46
C HIS A 49 -27.29 -11.00 62.09
N ALA A 50 -28.35 -10.52 61.52
CA ALA A 50 -28.31 -9.62 60.41
C ALA A 50 -27.52 -8.33 60.73
N ALA A 51 -26.60 -7.97 59.90
CA ALA A 51 -26.20 -6.58 59.72
C ALA A 51 -25.71 -6.45 58.27
N ALA A 52 -26.56 -5.85 57.46
CA ALA A 52 -26.11 -5.26 56.20
C ALA A 52 -25.07 -4.20 56.52
N SER A 53 -23.87 -4.38 56.03
CA SER A 53 -22.90 -3.30 55.90
C SER A 53 -22.38 -3.35 54.49
N ASP A 54 -22.73 -2.29 53.77
CA ASP A 54 -22.11 -1.93 52.48
C ASP A 54 -20.58 -1.95 52.65
N ALA A 55 -19.97 -3.02 52.23
CA ALA A 55 -18.52 -3.06 52.05
C ALA A 55 -18.22 -2.52 50.68
N GLU A 56 -18.10 -1.20 50.58
CA GLU A 56 -17.27 -0.61 49.52
C GLU A 56 -15.87 -1.24 49.68
N ALA A 57 -15.57 -2.16 48.78
CA ALA A 57 -14.23 -2.73 48.65
C ALA A 57 -13.32 -1.65 48.06
N HIS A 58 -12.76 -0.81 48.90
CA HIS A 58 -11.61 0.02 48.57
C HIS A 58 -10.40 -0.90 48.40
N ALA A 59 -10.13 -1.28 47.14
CA ALA A 59 -8.88 -1.92 46.76
C ALA A 59 -7.77 -0.87 46.80
N HIS A 60 -7.16 -0.66 47.94
CA HIS A 60 -5.98 0.18 48.14
C HIS A 60 -4.65 -0.51 47.71
N GLY A 61 -4.61 -1.12 46.53
CA GLY A 61 -3.43 -1.90 46.08
C GLY A 61 -2.74 -1.41 44.79
N ASP A 62 -3.46 -0.66 43.94
CA ASP A 62 -2.95 -0.31 42.61
C ASP A 62 -3.02 1.19 42.25
N GLU A 63 -3.05 2.07 43.26
CA GLU A 63 -3.11 3.51 43.08
C GLU A 63 -1.72 4.07 42.81
N ILE A 64 -1.58 4.75 41.68
CA ILE A 64 -0.32 5.36 41.21
C ILE A 64 -0.39 6.84 41.54
N ILE A 65 0.48 7.31 42.43
CA ILE A 65 0.55 8.73 42.82
C ILE A 65 1.53 9.44 41.90
N LEU A 66 1.03 10.42 41.15
CA LEU A 66 1.83 11.29 40.29
C LEU A 66 1.30 12.72 40.39
N THR A 67 2.08 13.59 41.02
CA THR A 67 1.67 14.99 41.21
C THR A 67 1.34 15.69 39.91
N GLN A 68 0.40 16.63 39.88
CA GLN A 68 0.01 17.38 38.69
C GLN A 68 1.20 18.03 38.00
N ALA A 69 2.16 18.55 38.79
CA ALA A 69 3.39 19.16 38.22
C ALA A 69 4.22 18.13 37.48
N ALA A 70 4.41 16.93 38.05
CA ALA A 70 5.14 15.83 37.42
C ALA A 70 4.38 15.27 36.22
N ALA A 71 3.07 15.09 36.30
CA ALA A 71 2.23 14.65 35.21
C ALA A 71 2.30 15.61 34.00
N LYS A 72 2.21 16.92 34.26
CA LYS A 72 2.35 17.95 33.22
C LYS A 72 3.75 17.97 32.61
N ALA A 73 4.80 17.86 33.44
CA ALA A 73 6.18 17.78 32.95
C ALA A 73 6.44 16.54 32.10
N ALA A 74 5.78 15.42 32.44
CA ALA A 74 5.85 14.16 31.71
C ALA A 74 4.95 14.13 30.45
N GLY A 75 4.21 15.21 30.16
CA GLY A 75 3.32 15.31 29.00
C GLY A 75 2.07 14.41 29.09
N VAL A 76 1.65 14.08 30.33
CA VAL A 76 0.42 13.31 30.54
C VAL A 76 -0.78 14.18 30.18
N VAL A 77 -1.65 13.64 29.32
CA VAL A 77 -2.92 14.26 28.93
C VAL A 77 -4.04 13.26 29.19
N THR A 78 -5.12 13.74 29.78
CA THR A 78 -6.32 12.95 30.06
C THR A 78 -7.49 13.41 29.19
N GLU A 79 -8.41 12.50 28.89
CA GLU A 79 -9.65 12.75 28.14
C GLU A 79 -10.81 12.03 28.85
N LYS A 80 -11.92 12.72 28.99
CA LYS A 80 -13.14 12.11 29.51
C LYS A 80 -13.79 11.30 28.41
N ILE A 81 -13.82 9.98 28.57
CA ILE A 81 -14.34 9.09 27.54
C ILE A 81 -15.86 9.02 27.62
N SER A 82 -16.52 9.29 26.53
CA SER A 82 -17.97 9.17 26.37
C SER A 82 -18.31 8.22 25.23
N ALA A 83 -19.49 7.63 25.31
CA ALA A 83 -20.03 6.85 24.21
C ALA A 83 -20.24 7.74 22.97
N ALA A 84 -19.66 7.35 21.85
CA ALA A 84 -19.64 8.13 20.62
C ALA A 84 -19.84 7.23 19.39
N PRO A 85 -20.18 7.83 18.24
CA PRO A 85 -20.15 7.10 16.98
C PRO A 85 -18.73 6.59 16.69
N PHE A 86 -18.64 5.32 16.33
CA PHE A 86 -17.38 4.66 16.01
C PHE A 86 -17.51 3.82 14.75
N GLN A 87 -16.51 3.88 13.88
CA GLN A 87 -16.47 3.11 12.64
C GLN A 87 -15.38 2.06 12.75
N PRO A 88 -15.71 0.80 13.03
CA PRO A 88 -14.72 -0.26 13.22
C PRO A 88 -13.98 -0.54 11.93
N GLY A 89 -12.66 -0.68 12.01
CA GLY A 89 -11.78 -1.03 10.92
C GLY A 89 -11.36 -2.49 10.98
N TYR A 90 -11.33 -3.13 9.84
CA TYR A 90 -10.73 -4.46 9.67
C TYR A 90 -9.31 -4.28 9.16
N LEU A 91 -8.34 -4.68 9.97
CA LEU A 91 -6.93 -4.57 9.61
C LEU A 91 -6.58 -5.57 8.50
N THR A 92 -5.97 -5.06 7.46
CA THR A 92 -5.45 -5.84 6.34
C THR A 92 -4.19 -5.21 5.78
N SER A 93 -3.52 -5.88 4.85
CA SER A 93 -2.42 -5.32 4.09
C SER A 93 -2.92 -4.62 2.83
N GLY A 94 -2.12 -3.69 2.34
CA GLY A 94 -2.39 -3.00 1.10
C GLY A 94 -1.14 -2.42 0.48
N GLN A 95 -1.32 -1.85 -0.70
CA GLN A 95 -0.25 -1.19 -1.44
C GLN A 95 -0.76 0.08 -2.11
N LEU A 96 0.04 1.13 -2.04
CA LEU A 96 -0.17 2.34 -2.83
C LEU A 96 0.30 2.10 -4.27
N LEU A 97 -0.54 2.46 -5.22
CA LEU A 97 -0.28 2.36 -6.65
C LEU A 97 -0.50 3.73 -7.29
N SER A 98 0.14 3.98 -8.43
CA SER A 98 -0.21 5.14 -9.27
C SER A 98 -1.63 5.00 -9.79
N ALA A 99 -2.36 6.11 -9.88
CA ALA A 99 -3.69 6.08 -10.48
C ALA A 99 -3.61 5.74 -11.97
N GLN A 100 -4.63 5.07 -12.47
CA GLN A 100 -4.72 4.73 -13.89
C GLN A 100 -4.77 6.02 -14.73
N GLY A 101 -3.88 6.14 -15.72
CA GLY A 101 -3.72 7.35 -16.53
C GLY A 101 -2.65 8.33 -16.01
N ASP A 102 -2.21 8.21 -14.77
CA ASP A 102 -1.10 8.99 -14.23
C ASP A 102 0.27 8.43 -14.63
N GLU A 103 0.33 7.22 -15.16
CA GLU A 103 1.51 6.58 -15.71
C GLU A 103 1.38 6.38 -17.21
N GLN A 104 2.42 6.75 -17.96
CA GLN A 104 2.50 6.48 -19.39
C GLN A 104 3.87 5.95 -19.79
N THR A 105 3.86 4.88 -20.57
CA THR A 105 5.08 4.35 -21.18
C THR A 105 5.41 5.15 -22.43
N VAL A 106 6.58 5.72 -22.43
CA VAL A 106 7.17 6.40 -23.58
C VAL A 106 7.80 5.36 -24.47
N VAL A 107 7.38 5.31 -25.73
CA VAL A 107 7.88 4.34 -26.70
C VAL A 107 8.67 5.01 -27.82
N ALA A 108 9.60 4.27 -28.42
CA ALA A 108 10.31 4.71 -29.61
C ALA A 108 9.36 4.81 -30.81
N THR A 109 9.45 5.93 -31.55
CA THR A 109 8.59 6.22 -32.71
C THR A 109 9.30 5.92 -34.05
N ALA A 110 10.57 5.53 -34.01
CA ALA A 110 11.36 5.10 -35.15
C ALA A 110 12.35 4.02 -34.70
N ALA A 111 12.78 3.19 -35.64
CA ALA A 111 13.86 2.24 -35.42
C ALA A 111 15.22 2.94 -35.54
N GLY A 112 16.18 2.56 -34.70
CA GLY A 112 17.52 3.14 -34.72
C GLY A 112 18.24 3.05 -33.38
N VAL A 113 19.36 3.75 -33.28
CA VAL A 113 20.16 3.85 -32.06
C VAL A 113 19.64 4.99 -31.19
N LEU A 114 19.31 4.69 -29.95
CA LEU A 114 18.80 5.64 -28.97
C LEU A 114 19.95 6.51 -28.42
N THR A 115 19.73 7.80 -28.33
CA THR A 115 20.56 8.73 -27.57
C THR A 115 19.65 9.51 -26.61
N LEU A 116 19.84 9.35 -25.30
CA LEU A 116 19.09 10.10 -24.27
C LEU A 116 19.58 11.55 -24.22
N GLY A 117 18.66 12.49 -24.12
CA GLY A 117 18.90 13.91 -24.42
C GLY A 117 19.74 14.69 -23.41
N HIS A 118 19.90 14.21 -22.17
CA HIS A 118 20.75 14.83 -21.14
C HIS A 118 21.36 13.77 -20.23
N ALA A 119 22.59 13.99 -19.81
CA ALA A 119 23.27 13.19 -18.78
C ALA A 119 22.51 13.17 -17.43
N SER A 120 21.56 14.08 -17.24
CA SER A 120 20.70 14.19 -16.05
C SER A 120 19.35 13.50 -16.17
N LEU A 121 19.03 12.83 -17.29
CA LEU A 121 17.82 12.03 -17.41
C LEU A 121 18.03 10.72 -16.68
N THR A 122 17.65 10.72 -15.41
CA THR A 122 17.70 9.58 -14.50
C THR A 122 16.32 9.29 -13.95
N GLU A 123 16.14 8.15 -13.33
CA GLU A 123 14.95 7.88 -12.55
C GLU A 123 14.78 8.95 -11.46
N GLY A 124 13.56 9.45 -11.29
CA GLY A 124 13.22 10.60 -10.43
C GLY A 124 13.39 11.97 -11.10
N ALA A 125 13.98 12.07 -12.31
CA ALA A 125 14.12 13.34 -13.00
C ALA A 125 12.76 13.92 -13.40
N GLN A 126 12.57 15.23 -13.16
CA GLN A 126 11.37 15.94 -13.58
C GLN A 126 11.34 16.17 -15.07
N VAL A 127 10.19 15.96 -15.68
CA VAL A 127 9.96 16.17 -17.11
C VAL A 127 8.64 16.91 -17.36
N ARG A 128 8.57 17.64 -18.48
CA ARG A 128 7.36 18.35 -18.91
C ARG A 128 6.75 17.68 -20.12
N ALA A 129 5.44 17.78 -20.28
CA ALA A 129 4.78 17.35 -21.51
C ALA A 129 5.41 18.03 -22.73
N GLY A 130 5.76 17.23 -23.77
CA GLY A 130 6.47 17.69 -24.97
C GLY A 130 7.99 17.83 -24.81
N GLN A 131 8.54 17.69 -23.59
CA GLN A 131 10.00 17.73 -23.40
C GLN A 131 10.67 16.54 -24.08
N THR A 132 11.74 16.82 -24.84
CA THR A 132 12.53 15.78 -25.50
C THR A 132 13.32 14.98 -24.47
N LEU A 133 13.09 13.69 -24.40
CA LEU A 133 13.79 12.74 -23.54
C LEU A 133 15.03 12.15 -24.24
N GLY A 134 14.97 12.03 -25.57
CA GLY A 134 16.05 11.50 -26.38
C GLY A 134 15.74 11.58 -27.87
N THR A 135 16.65 11.08 -28.66
CA THR A 135 16.53 10.95 -30.11
C THR A 135 16.90 9.54 -30.58
N VAL A 136 16.23 9.06 -31.60
CA VAL A 136 16.57 7.79 -32.28
C VAL A 136 17.16 8.10 -33.65
N SER A 137 18.38 7.68 -33.86
CA SER A 137 19.10 7.91 -35.11
C SER A 137 19.25 6.63 -35.94
N ALA A 138 18.85 6.69 -37.20
CA ALA A 138 19.04 5.62 -38.17
C ALA A 138 20.11 5.96 -39.23
N LYS A 139 20.89 7.04 -39.03
CA LYS A 139 21.83 7.56 -40.04
C LYS A 139 22.90 6.57 -40.52
N HIS A 140 23.29 5.64 -39.64
CA HIS A 140 24.33 4.65 -39.91
C HIS A 140 23.79 3.23 -40.06
N LEU A 141 22.47 3.09 -40.17
CA LEU A 141 21.82 1.80 -40.37
C LEU A 141 21.54 1.52 -41.85
N PRO A 142 21.45 0.25 -42.27
CA PRO A 142 21.17 -0.13 -43.67
C PRO A 142 19.89 0.51 -44.21
N ASP A 143 18.87 0.66 -43.35
CA ASP A 143 17.60 1.29 -43.75
C ASP A 143 17.65 2.81 -43.82
N GLY A 144 18.69 3.47 -43.32
CA GLY A 144 18.89 4.90 -43.39
C GLY A 144 17.82 5.73 -42.62
N ASP A 145 17.98 7.06 -42.70
CA ASP A 145 17.13 8.02 -42.04
C ASP A 145 15.74 8.08 -42.70
N PRO A 146 14.63 7.79 -41.98
CA PRO A 146 13.27 7.82 -42.52
C PRO A 146 12.84 9.19 -42.99
N VAL A 147 13.32 10.28 -42.38
CA VAL A 147 13.03 11.66 -42.82
C VAL A 147 13.71 11.97 -44.12
N ALA A 148 14.99 11.55 -44.28
CA ALA A 148 15.72 11.73 -45.53
C ALA A 148 15.09 10.95 -46.70
N LYS A 149 14.67 9.70 -46.45
CA LYS A 149 13.95 8.90 -47.47
C LYS A 149 12.63 9.54 -47.86
N ALA A 150 11.81 9.97 -46.89
CA ALA A 150 10.53 10.63 -47.17
C ALA A 150 10.72 11.94 -47.93
N ARG A 151 11.78 12.71 -47.62
CA ARG A 151 12.12 13.94 -48.36
C ARG A 151 12.48 13.66 -49.80
N ILE A 152 13.34 12.67 -50.09
CA ILE A 152 13.71 12.26 -51.44
C ILE A 152 12.47 11.80 -52.22
N ALA A 153 11.61 10.98 -51.59
CA ALA A 153 10.37 10.54 -52.24
C ALA A 153 9.42 11.71 -52.56
N TYR A 154 9.29 12.66 -51.66
CA TYR A 154 8.51 13.87 -51.88
C TYR A 154 9.06 14.72 -53.04
N GLU A 155 10.36 14.99 -53.06
CA GLU A 155 11.03 15.79 -54.10
C GLU A 155 10.90 15.12 -55.47
N THR A 156 11.06 13.80 -55.52
CA THR A 156 10.89 13.01 -56.75
C THR A 156 9.46 13.08 -57.27
N ALA A 157 8.49 12.76 -56.40
CA ALA A 157 7.07 12.76 -56.77
C ALA A 157 6.59 14.17 -57.19
N LYS A 158 7.10 15.22 -56.50
CA LYS A 158 6.84 16.61 -56.86
C LYS A 158 7.30 16.95 -58.25
N SER A 159 8.55 16.60 -58.58
CA SER A 159 9.14 16.84 -59.92
C SER A 159 8.39 16.10 -61.01
N GLU A 160 7.97 14.85 -60.76
CA GLU A 160 7.16 14.06 -61.70
C GLU A 160 5.78 14.68 -61.93
N TYR A 161 5.10 15.10 -60.84
CA TYR A 161 3.81 15.77 -60.95
C TYR A 161 3.90 17.10 -61.72
N GLU A 162 4.87 17.96 -61.44
CA GLU A 162 5.09 19.23 -62.12
C GLU A 162 5.40 19.01 -63.62
N ARG A 163 6.15 17.95 -63.96
CA ARG A 163 6.41 17.57 -65.36
C ARG A 163 5.13 17.10 -66.04
N ALA A 164 4.39 16.17 -65.38
CA ALA A 164 3.14 15.65 -65.93
C ALA A 164 2.11 16.77 -66.15
N GLN A 165 2.04 17.75 -65.23
CA GLN A 165 1.15 18.91 -65.35
C GLN A 165 1.48 19.77 -66.57
N LYS A 166 2.76 20.05 -66.87
CA LYS A 166 3.19 20.79 -68.05
C LYS A 166 2.84 20.04 -69.31
N LEU A 167 3.17 18.75 -69.43
CA LEU A 167 2.88 17.91 -70.52
C LEU A 167 1.39 17.67 -70.82
N ALA A 168 0.57 17.65 -69.75
CA ALA A 168 -0.88 17.53 -69.89
C ALA A 168 -1.51 18.80 -70.45
N ALA A 169 -0.97 19.99 -70.11
CA ALA A 169 -1.37 21.24 -70.71
C ALA A 169 -1.18 21.24 -72.26
N ASP A 170 -0.08 20.60 -72.76
CA ASP A 170 0.21 20.42 -74.14
C ASP A 170 -0.45 19.19 -74.80
N ARG A 171 -1.34 18.48 -74.05
CA ARG A 171 -2.04 17.25 -74.40
C ARG A 171 -1.10 16.06 -74.79
N ILE A 172 0.11 16.05 -74.28
CA ILE A 172 1.12 15.03 -74.57
C ILE A 172 0.95 13.81 -73.66
N VAL A 173 0.41 14.00 -72.46
CA VAL A 173 0.20 12.96 -71.44
C VAL A 173 -1.29 12.77 -71.19
N ALA A 174 -1.72 11.52 -70.94
CA ALA A 174 -3.11 11.20 -70.66
C ALA A 174 -3.53 11.76 -69.28
N GLN A 175 -4.81 12.12 -69.17
CA GLN A 175 -5.40 12.62 -67.90
C GLN A 175 -5.16 11.64 -66.75
N LYS A 176 -5.25 10.35 -67.01
CA LYS A 176 -4.98 9.28 -66.05
C LYS A 176 -3.57 9.35 -65.46
N ASP A 177 -2.57 9.61 -66.27
CA ASP A 177 -1.16 9.66 -65.85
C ASP A 177 -0.91 10.91 -64.98
N LEU A 178 -1.54 12.05 -65.35
CA LEU A 178 -1.50 13.24 -64.51
C LEU A 178 -2.13 13.00 -63.12
N GLU A 179 -3.30 12.33 -63.06
CA GLU A 179 -3.97 12.00 -61.79
C GLU A 179 -3.13 11.02 -60.96
N GLN A 180 -2.46 10.07 -61.60
CA GLN A 180 -1.55 9.13 -60.91
C GLN A 180 -0.31 9.84 -60.33
N ALA A 181 0.30 10.74 -61.09
CA ALA A 181 1.42 11.56 -60.59
C ALA A 181 1.00 12.48 -59.44
N ARG A 182 -0.20 13.06 -59.48
CA ARG A 182 -0.78 13.85 -58.41
C ARG A 182 -0.98 13.01 -57.13
N LEU A 183 -1.56 11.82 -57.25
CA LEU A 183 -1.77 10.93 -56.12
C LEU A 183 -0.43 10.52 -55.47
N ALA A 184 0.60 10.21 -56.26
CA ALA A 184 1.94 9.90 -55.78
C ALA A 184 2.54 11.07 -54.98
N PHE A 185 2.42 12.30 -55.52
CA PHE A 185 2.87 13.51 -54.84
C PHE A 185 2.16 13.76 -53.51
N GLU A 186 0.82 13.66 -53.47
CA GLU A 186 0.04 13.87 -52.26
C GLU A 186 0.39 12.81 -51.17
N ASN A 187 0.56 11.55 -51.58
CA ASN A 187 0.96 10.49 -50.64
C ASN A 187 2.37 10.74 -50.07
N ALA A 188 3.34 11.14 -50.90
CA ALA A 188 4.69 11.45 -50.45
C ALA A 188 4.71 12.69 -49.55
N ARG A 189 3.86 13.69 -49.81
CA ARG A 189 3.70 14.87 -48.95
C ARG A 189 3.17 14.48 -47.56
N ILE A 190 2.10 13.70 -47.50
CA ILE A 190 1.51 13.22 -46.23
C ILE A 190 2.53 12.42 -45.43
N ALA A 191 3.30 11.55 -46.08
CA ALA A 191 4.33 10.76 -45.44
C ALA A 191 5.44 11.64 -44.84
N LEU A 192 5.89 12.67 -45.56
CA LEU A 192 6.90 13.61 -45.06
C LEU A 192 6.35 14.46 -43.91
N ASP A 193 5.14 15.02 -44.06
CA ASP A 193 4.49 15.88 -43.09
C ASP A 193 4.25 15.14 -41.75
N ALA A 194 4.01 13.83 -41.77
CA ALA A 194 3.86 13.00 -40.57
C ALA A 194 5.18 12.85 -39.78
N LEU A 195 6.32 12.94 -40.41
CA LEU A 195 7.65 12.76 -39.79
C LEU A 195 8.27 14.07 -39.31
N LEU A 196 8.03 15.20 -40.02
CA LEU A 196 8.65 16.50 -39.75
C LEU A 196 8.49 16.99 -38.30
N PRO A 197 7.31 16.90 -37.62
CA PRO A 197 7.13 17.40 -36.25
C PRO A 197 8.04 16.70 -35.24
N ARG A 198 8.45 15.47 -35.53
CA ARG A 198 9.32 14.64 -34.68
C ARG A 198 10.77 14.65 -35.09
N ALA A 199 11.09 15.22 -36.25
CA ALA A 199 12.46 15.32 -36.76
C ALA A 199 13.31 16.27 -35.92
N ALA A 200 14.54 15.88 -35.62
CA ALA A 200 15.56 16.68 -34.96
C ALA A 200 16.93 16.49 -35.62
N GLU A 201 17.89 17.32 -35.28
CA GLU A 201 19.24 17.26 -35.83
C GLU A 201 19.95 15.93 -35.54
N GLY A 202 19.58 15.21 -34.50
CA GLY A 202 20.13 13.89 -34.12
C GLY A 202 19.30 12.68 -34.55
N GLY A 203 18.16 12.86 -35.23
CA GLY A 203 17.21 11.79 -35.56
C GLY A 203 15.77 12.10 -35.18
N MET A 204 14.98 11.06 -34.90
CA MET A 204 13.58 11.23 -34.46
C MET A 204 13.49 11.47 -32.94
N ARG A 205 12.80 12.53 -32.54
CA ARG A 205 12.63 12.88 -31.11
C ARG A 205 11.67 11.93 -30.40
N ILE A 206 12.06 11.55 -29.21
CA ILE A 206 11.19 10.91 -28.23
C ILE A 206 10.84 11.96 -27.20
N THR A 207 9.55 12.23 -26.98
CA THR A 207 9.09 13.27 -26.08
C THR A 207 8.24 12.68 -24.95
N SER A 208 8.27 13.33 -23.79
CA SER A 208 7.36 12.99 -22.69
C SER A 208 5.91 13.32 -23.05
N PRO A 209 4.97 12.40 -22.89
CA PRO A 209 3.55 12.66 -23.15
C PRO A 209 2.88 13.49 -22.05
N LEU A 210 3.46 13.52 -20.84
CA LEU A 210 2.89 14.20 -19.67
C LEU A 210 3.97 14.94 -18.85
N THR A 211 3.53 15.86 -18.01
CA THR A 211 4.36 16.54 -17.00
C THR A 211 4.40 15.71 -15.74
N GLY A 212 5.60 15.39 -15.25
CA GLY A 212 5.79 14.54 -14.06
C GLY A 212 7.25 14.18 -13.87
N TYR A 213 7.55 12.94 -13.52
CA TYR A 213 8.93 12.43 -13.39
C TYR A 213 9.10 11.08 -14.06
N VAL A 214 10.34 10.80 -14.43
CA VAL A 214 10.74 9.50 -14.94
C VAL A 214 10.69 8.49 -13.79
N LYS A 215 9.79 7.52 -13.87
CA LYS A 215 9.67 6.44 -12.89
C LYS A 215 10.75 5.39 -13.11
N THR A 216 10.91 4.97 -14.37
CA THR A 216 11.87 3.93 -14.75
C THR A 216 12.39 4.22 -16.15
N LEU A 217 13.70 4.01 -16.36
CA LEU A 217 14.33 3.99 -17.66
C LEU A 217 14.48 2.54 -18.11
N LEU A 218 13.84 2.21 -19.24
CA LEU A 218 13.81 0.85 -19.80
C LEU A 218 14.85 0.63 -20.89
N ALA A 219 15.37 1.72 -21.49
CA ALA A 219 16.41 1.69 -22.51
C ALA A 219 17.52 2.70 -22.21
N ARG A 220 18.72 2.45 -22.69
CA ARG A 220 19.93 3.24 -22.44
C ARG A 220 20.44 3.88 -23.74
N THR A 221 21.25 4.93 -23.58
CA THR A 221 21.99 5.49 -24.72
C THR A 221 22.88 4.43 -25.33
N GLY A 222 22.79 4.27 -26.66
CA GLY A 222 23.51 3.26 -27.45
C GLY A 222 22.66 2.03 -27.78
N ASP A 223 21.53 1.82 -27.11
CA ASP A 223 20.65 0.69 -27.42
C ASP A 223 19.99 0.86 -28.78
N TYR A 224 19.91 -0.23 -29.54
CA TYR A 224 19.07 -0.30 -30.74
C TYR A 224 17.61 -0.53 -30.31
N VAL A 225 16.71 0.35 -30.76
CA VAL A 225 15.27 0.29 -30.49
C VAL A 225 14.48 0.17 -31.77
N GLU A 226 13.39 -0.58 -31.72
CA GLU A 226 12.41 -0.69 -32.82
C GLU A 226 11.22 0.23 -32.54
N VAL A 227 10.39 0.44 -33.56
CA VAL A 227 9.13 1.18 -33.41
C VAL A 227 8.24 0.47 -32.36
N GLY A 228 7.83 1.19 -31.34
CA GLY A 228 7.04 0.65 -30.23
C GLY A 228 7.87 0.11 -29.07
N SER A 229 9.20 0.03 -29.16
CA SER A 229 10.05 -0.37 -28.03
C SER A 229 9.88 0.60 -26.86
N PRO A 230 9.65 0.12 -25.62
CA PRO A 230 9.52 0.96 -24.45
C PRO A 230 10.87 1.58 -24.07
N VAL A 231 10.88 2.88 -23.84
CA VAL A 231 12.10 3.65 -23.50
C VAL A 231 12.11 4.11 -22.06
N ALA A 232 11.00 4.63 -21.60
CA ALA A 232 10.85 5.11 -20.21
C ALA A 232 9.38 5.00 -19.75
N VAL A 233 9.17 4.96 -18.45
CA VAL A 233 7.86 5.16 -17.84
C VAL A 233 7.87 6.52 -17.15
N VAL A 234 6.92 7.39 -17.49
CA VAL A 234 6.74 8.71 -16.88
C VAL A 234 5.45 8.71 -16.07
N THR A 235 5.51 9.26 -14.86
CA THR A 235 4.36 9.36 -13.94
C THR A 235 4.16 10.80 -13.48
N GLN A 236 2.91 11.23 -13.32
CA GLN A 236 2.60 12.57 -12.81
C GLN A 236 2.18 12.57 -11.33
N CYS A 237 1.84 11.43 -10.75
CA CYS A 237 1.44 11.26 -9.34
C CYS A 237 0.51 12.36 -8.83
N ARG A 238 -0.60 12.60 -9.51
CA ARG A 238 -1.65 13.53 -9.00
C ARG A 238 -2.55 12.82 -8.02
N ARG A 239 -2.85 11.57 -8.33
CA ARG A 239 -3.69 10.69 -7.55
C ARG A 239 -3.00 9.36 -7.32
N LEU A 240 -3.33 8.76 -6.20
CA LEU A 240 -2.89 7.41 -5.86
C LEU A 240 -4.09 6.48 -5.75
N GLN A 241 -3.82 5.21 -5.89
CA GLN A 241 -4.75 4.15 -5.57
C GLN A 241 -4.21 3.34 -4.40
N LEU A 242 -5.00 3.21 -3.35
CA LEU A 242 -4.76 2.29 -2.26
C LEU A 242 -5.49 0.99 -2.57
N ARG A 243 -4.76 -0.06 -2.88
CA ARG A 243 -5.31 -1.41 -3.01
C ARG A 243 -5.17 -2.13 -1.68
N ALA A 244 -6.29 -2.48 -1.07
CA ALA A 244 -6.35 -3.29 0.15
C ALA A 244 -6.73 -4.73 -0.22
N ASP A 245 -5.99 -5.70 0.28
CA ASP A 245 -6.20 -7.12 -0.01
C ASP A 245 -6.99 -7.76 1.14
N VAL A 246 -8.27 -7.99 0.91
CA VAL A 246 -9.23 -8.46 1.92
C VAL A 246 -9.50 -9.94 1.75
N PRO A 247 -9.47 -10.76 2.82
CA PRO A 247 -9.86 -12.15 2.76
C PRO A 247 -11.27 -12.33 2.16
N ALA A 248 -11.42 -13.32 1.29
CA ALA A 248 -12.65 -13.49 0.52
C ALA A 248 -13.89 -13.76 1.38
N ASP A 249 -13.73 -14.40 2.54
CA ASP A 249 -14.78 -14.64 3.54
C ASP A 249 -15.29 -13.36 4.22
N MET A 250 -14.46 -12.31 4.26
CA MET A 250 -14.81 -11.01 4.83
C MET A 250 -15.57 -10.09 3.87
N LEU A 251 -15.56 -10.37 2.57
CA LEU A 251 -16.16 -9.49 1.56
C LEU A 251 -17.64 -9.17 1.80
N GLN A 252 -18.41 -10.15 2.28
CA GLN A 252 -19.83 -9.94 2.58
C GLN A 252 -20.03 -8.99 3.77
N ARG A 253 -19.18 -9.10 4.80
CA ARG A 253 -19.18 -8.19 5.97
C ARG A 253 -18.75 -6.79 5.61
N LEU A 254 -17.96 -6.66 4.55
CA LEU A 254 -17.44 -5.40 4.05
C LEU A 254 -18.29 -4.82 2.89
N ALA A 255 -19.49 -5.34 2.66
CA ALA A 255 -20.39 -4.84 1.61
C ALA A 255 -20.72 -3.35 1.76
N THR A 256 -20.72 -2.83 3.00
CA THR A 256 -21.03 -1.43 3.32
C THR A 256 -19.80 -0.51 3.38
N VAL A 257 -18.58 -1.06 3.16
CA VAL A 257 -17.34 -0.29 3.20
C VAL A 257 -17.35 0.82 2.15
N GLN A 258 -17.00 2.03 2.57
CA GLN A 258 -16.81 3.17 1.69
C GLN A 258 -15.51 3.93 1.95
N SER A 259 -14.84 3.66 3.08
CA SER A 259 -13.63 4.37 3.48
C SER A 259 -12.62 3.43 4.09
N ALA A 260 -11.40 3.93 4.30
CA ALA A 260 -10.32 3.25 4.96
C ALA A 260 -9.40 4.26 5.64
N ASN A 261 -8.69 3.81 6.66
CA ASN A 261 -7.51 4.48 7.19
C ASN A 261 -6.30 3.61 6.86
N PHE A 262 -5.14 4.21 6.70
CA PHE A 262 -3.94 3.43 6.40
C PHE A 262 -2.68 4.07 6.98
N ARG A 263 -1.67 3.25 7.19
CA ARG A 263 -0.34 3.64 7.65
C ARG A 263 0.70 2.98 6.75
N LEU A 264 1.62 3.78 6.24
CA LEU A 264 2.71 3.27 5.40
C LEU A 264 3.70 2.47 6.23
N ALA A 265 4.24 1.41 5.66
CA ALA A 265 5.29 0.62 6.29
C ALA A 265 6.49 1.51 6.66
N GLY A 266 6.93 1.40 7.93
CA GLY A 266 8.02 2.23 8.46
C GLY A 266 7.64 3.67 8.85
N SER A 267 6.35 4.01 8.86
CA SER A 267 5.86 5.32 9.30
C SER A 267 4.83 5.16 10.43
N ASP A 268 4.90 6.04 11.43
CA ASP A 268 3.88 6.10 12.49
C ASP A 268 2.67 6.96 12.11
N ARG A 269 2.75 7.67 10.98
CA ARG A 269 1.69 8.56 10.53
C ARG A 269 0.50 7.77 9.98
N LEU A 270 -0.67 7.99 10.58
CA LEU A 270 -1.94 7.48 10.08
C LEU A 270 -2.53 8.46 9.06
N TYR A 271 -2.95 7.94 7.93
CA TYR A 271 -3.68 8.65 6.90
C TYR A 271 -5.14 8.22 6.92
N CYS A 272 -6.04 9.21 7.04
CA CYS A 272 -7.48 8.97 6.92
C CYS A 272 -7.90 9.28 5.47
N LEU A 273 -8.53 8.32 4.82
CA LEU A 273 -8.96 8.47 3.42
C LEU A 273 -9.88 9.67 3.22
N SER A 274 -10.75 9.97 4.21
CA SER A 274 -11.63 11.14 4.20
C SER A 274 -10.89 12.47 4.11
N ASN A 275 -9.71 12.58 4.77
CA ASN A 275 -8.89 13.79 4.76
C ASN A 275 -8.11 13.97 3.46
N LEU A 276 -8.03 12.91 2.64
CA LEU A 276 -7.33 12.88 1.36
C LEU A 276 -8.30 12.90 0.18
N HIS A 277 -9.53 13.38 0.40
CA HIS A 277 -10.64 13.34 -0.56
C HIS A 277 -10.80 11.97 -1.23
N GLY A 278 -10.48 10.94 -0.43
CA GLY A 278 -10.46 9.58 -0.91
C GLY A 278 -11.86 8.98 -1.05
N ARG A 279 -11.98 8.06 -1.99
CA ARG A 279 -13.24 7.33 -2.24
C ARG A 279 -12.97 5.90 -2.66
N LEU A 280 -13.92 5.03 -2.39
CA LEU A 280 -13.89 3.68 -2.94
C LEU A 280 -14.09 3.75 -4.46
N LEU A 281 -13.12 3.26 -5.21
CA LEU A 281 -13.15 3.22 -6.67
C LEU A 281 -13.77 1.90 -7.17
N SER A 282 -13.32 0.77 -6.61
CA SER A 282 -13.81 -0.54 -7.02
C SER A 282 -13.73 -1.58 -5.90
N ARG A 283 -14.60 -2.59 -6.02
CA ARG A 283 -14.57 -3.83 -5.24
C ARG A 283 -14.37 -4.98 -6.19
N SER A 284 -13.36 -5.79 -5.97
CA SER A 284 -13.20 -6.99 -6.76
C SER A 284 -14.40 -7.92 -6.56
N ARG A 285 -14.86 -8.52 -7.65
CA ARG A 285 -15.91 -9.55 -7.65
C ARG A 285 -15.35 -10.94 -7.90
N SER A 286 -14.05 -11.04 -8.08
CA SER A 286 -13.32 -12.29 -8.27
C SER A 286 -12.09 -12.29 -7.39
N VAL A 287 -11.70 -13.47 -6.97
CA VAL A 287 -10.44 -13.72 -6.29
C VAL A 287 -9.45 -14.12 -7.37
N ALA A 288 -8.25 -13.59 -7.37
CA ALA A 288 -7.19 -14.04 -8.26
C ALA A 288 -6.86 -15.50 -7.97
N ASP A 289 -6.56 -16.28 -9.02
CA ASP A 289 -6.29 -17.70 -8.89
C ASP A 289 -5.22 -17.97 -7.84
N GLY A 290 -5.57 -18.73 -6.80
CA GLY A 290 -4.68 -19.10 -5.70
C GLY A 290 -4.43 -18.05 -4.63
N ALA A 291 -4.95 -16.82 -4.75
CA ALA A 291 -4.62 -15.74 -3.81
C ALA A 291 -5.46 -15.73 -2.52
N GLY A 292 -6.68 -16.28 -2.51
CA GLY A 292 -7.58 -16.25 -1.35
C GLY A 292 -8.05 -14.85 -0.91
N PHE A 293 -7.60 -13.78 -1.59
CA PHE A 293 -7.92 -12.38 -1.28
C PHE A 293 -8.64 -11.70 -2.42
N ALA A 294 -9.57 -10.84 -2.08
CA ALA A 294 -10.22 -9.93 -3.01
C ALA A 294 -9.73 -8.50 -2.74
N SER A 295 -9.58 -7.69 -3.78
CA SER A 295 -9.05 -6.34 -3.63
C SER A 295 -10.17 -5.31 -3.53
N LEU A 296 -10.03 -4.39 -2.57
CA LEU A 296 -10.74 -3.12 -2.52
C LEU A 296 -9.77 -2.03 -2.99
N THR A 297 -10.16 -1.26 -3.97
CA THR A 297 -9.34 -0.16 -4.49
C THR A 297 -9.97 1.17 -4.14
N PHE A 298 -9.23 2.00 -3.44
CA PHE A 298 -9.60 3.37 -3.11
C PHE A 298 -8.75 4.33 -3.93
N GLU A 299 -9.31 5.45 -4.34
CA GLU A 299 -8.59 6.55 -4.96
C GLU A 299 -8.41 7.66 -3.94
N LEU A 300 -7.26 8.34 -3.93
CA LEU A 300 -6.95 9.42 -3.00
C LEU A 300 -6.02 10.45 -3.64
N ASP A 301 -6.02 11.67 -3.11
CA ASP A 301 -5.12 12.72 -3.56
C ASP A 301 -3.69 12.49 -3.05
N TYR A 302 -2.71 12.78 -3.90
CA TYR A 302 -1.30 12.71 -3.54
C TYR A 302 -0.88 13.91 -2.69
N THR A 303 -0.22 13.68 -1.56
CA THR A 303 0.23 14.72 -0.61
C THR A 303 1.74 14.95 -0.59
N GLY A 304 2.50 14.34 -1.49
CA GLY A 304 3.95 14.57 -1.62
C GLY A 304 4.84 13.65 -0.79
N ASP A 305 4.31 13.04 0.26
CA ASP A 305 5.02 12.16 1.21
C ASP A 305 4.69 10.66 1.04
N MET A 306 3.89 10.33 0.05
CA MET A 306 3.48 8.96 -0.27
C MET A 306 4.14 8.49 -1.57
N LEU A 307 4.86 7.37 -1.51
CA LEU A 307 5.50 6.82 -2.70
C LEU A 307 4.64 5.71 -3.32
N PRO A 308 4.30 5.78 -4.62
CA PRO A 308 3.72 4.64 -5.33
C PRO A 308 4.61 3.41 -5.19
N GLY A 309 4.00 2.26 -4.95
CA GLY A 309 4.71 1.01 -4.66
C GLY A 309 4.87 0.71 -3.17
N ALA A 310 4.68 1.69 -2.29
CA ALA A 310 4.79 1.48 -0.84
C ALA A 310 3.70 0.55 -0.31
N TYR A 311 4.08 -0.34 0.61
CA TYR A 311 3.14 -1.17 1.36
C TYR A 311 2.53 -0.38 2.52
N ALA A 312 1.31 -0.77 2.89
CA ALA A 312 0.56 -0.14 3.96
C ALA A 312 -0.19 -1.17 4.81
N GLU A 313 -0.34 -0.87 6.08
CA GLU A 313 -1.39 -1.44 6.92
C GLU A 313 -2.67 -0.65 6.67
N VAL A 314 -3.77 -1.33 6.41
CA VAL A 314 -5.04 -0.71 6.02
C VAL A 314 -6.15 -1.15 6.96
N TRP A 315 -6.80 -0.21 7.61
CA TRP A 315 -8.04 -0.42 8.32
C TRP A 315 -9.20 -0.13 7.39
N VAL A 316 -9.81 -1.17 6.87
CA VAL A 316 -11.00 -1.05 6.00
C VAL A 316 -12.20 -0.79 6.89
N LEU A 317 -12.78 0.41 6.80
CA LEU A 317 -13.80 0.88 7.72
C LEU A 317 -15.18 0.28 7.38
N GLY A 318 -15.77 -0.40 8.37
CA GLY A 318 -17.10 -0.98 8.27
C GLY A 318 -18.23 0.02 8.49
N ALA A 319 -19.43 -0.48 8.78
CA ALA A 319 -20.56 0.37 9.12
C ALA A 319 -20.33 1.07 10.48
N GLN A 320 -20.76 2.33 10.58
CA GLN A 320 -20.73 3.09 11.82
C GLN A 320 -21.65 2.46 12.86
N ARG A 321 -21.19 2.39 14.11
CA ARG A 321 -21.94 1.95 15.29
C ARG A 321 -22.03 3.11 16.26
N GLU A 322 -23.19 3.28 16.86
CA GLU A 322 -23.43 4.30 17.88
C GLU A 322 -23.17 3.74 19.27
N GLY A 323 -22.85 4.63 20.21
CA GLY A 323 -22.73 4.28 21.62
C GLY A 323 -21.50 3.48 21.99
N VAL A 324 -20.42 3.56 21.21
CA VAL A 324 -19.18 2.81 21.45
C VAL A 324 -18.21 3.61 22.30
N LEU A 325 -17.63 2.96 23.32
CA LEU A 325 -16.50 3.50 24.07
C LEU A 325 -15.21 3.17 23.33
N SER A 326 -14.43 4.17 23.00
CA SER A 326 -13.14 3.99 22.33
C SER A 326 -12.06 4.90 22.92
N VAL A 327 -10.83 4.41 22.93
CA VAL A 327 -9.67 5.15 23.41
C VAL A 327 -8.64 5.30 22.29
N PRO A 328 -7.85 6.38 22.26
CA PRO A 328 -6.72 6.47 21.34
C PRO A 328 -5.72 5.34 21.62
N ARG A 329 -5.04 4.86 20.57
CA ARG A 329 -4.00 3.83 20.71
C ARG A 329 -2.92 4.21 21.73
N THR A 330 -2.63 5.51 21.87
CA THR A 330 -1.64 6.05 22.80
C THR A 330 -2.04 5.94 24.28
N ALA A 331 -3.32 5.65 24.57
CA ALA A 331 -3.83 5.38 25.91
C ALA A 331 -3.56 3.95 26.38
N LEU A 332 -3.32 3.03 25.44
CA LEU A 332 -3.18 1.61 25.71
C LEU A 332 -1.73 1.26 26.04
N THR A 333 -1.57 0.46 27.09
CA THR A 333 -0.31 -0.21 27.41
C THR A 333 -0.54 -1.72 27.41
N GLU A 334 0.45 -2.45 26.95
CA GLU A 334 0.41 -3.92 26.88
C GLU A 334 1.44 -4.50 27.84
N GLU A 335 1.02 -5.46 28.62
CA GLU A 335 1.87 -6.22 29.54
C GLU A 335 1.46 -7.69 29.52
N MET A 336 2.37 -8.57 29.16
CA MET A 336 2.17 -10.04 29.09
C MET A 336 0.92 -10.45 28.28
N GLY A 337 0.58 -9.70 27.20
CA GLY A 337 -0.58 -9.99 26.37
C GLY A 337 -1.90 -9.42 26.86
N HIS A 338 -1.91 -8.74 28.03
CA HIS A 338 -3.05 -8.01 28.56
C HIS A 338 -2.94 -6.53 28.28
N PHE A 339 -4.06 -5.89 28.00
CA PHE A 339 -4.14 -4.46 27.72
C PHE A 339 -4.64 -3.69 28.92
N TYR A 340 -4.01 -2.57 29.18
CA TYR A 340 -4.34 -1.71 30.33
C TYR A 340 -4.51 -0.26 29.90
N ILE A 341 -5.36 0.46 30.62
CA ILE A 341 -5.51 1.92 30.61
C ILE A 341 -5.24 2.47 32.00
N TYR A 342 -4.94 3.76 32.06
CA TYR A 342 -4.78 4.48 33.32
C TYR A 342 -5.93 5.48 33.45
N ILE A 343 -6.72 5.31 34.50
CA ILE A 343 -7.88 6.15 34.83
C ILE A 343 -7.46 7.11 35.91
N LYS A 344 -7.70 8.39 35.69
CA LYS A 344 -7.48 9.42 36.71
C LYS A 344 -8.66 9.43 37.64
N THR A 345 -8.42 9.13 38.91
CA THR A 345 -9.43 9.09 39.98
C THR A 345 -9.45 10.38 40.80
N GLU A 346 -8.26 10.93 41.08
CA GLU A 346 -8.05 12.18 41.79
C GLU A 346 -7.03 13.06 41.07
N PRO A 347 -6.85 14.32 41.43
CA PRO A 347 -5.88 15.22 40.74
C PRO A 347 -4.50 14.64 40.60
N ASP A 348 -4.00 13.87 41.57
CA ASP A 348 -2.64 13.32 41.64
C ASP A 348 -2.64 11.78 41.65
N ALA A 349 -3.79 11.13 41.44
CA ALA A 349 -3.94 9.68 41.53
C ALA A 349 -4.49 9.07 40.26
N TYR A 350 -3.90 7.93 39.89
CA TYR A 350 -4.26 7.14 38.72
C TYR A 350 -4.38 5.67 39.10
N VAL A 351 -5.35 4.99 38.50
CA VAL A 351 -5.56 3.55 38.69
C VAL A 351 -5.31 2.84 37.38
N LYS A 352 -4.46 1.80 37.43
CA LYS A 352 -4.24 0.87 36.30
C LYS A 352 -5.44 -0.06 36.23
N ARG A 353 -6.05 -0.18 35.06
CA ARG A 353 -7.20 -1.07 34.85
C ARG A 353 -7.02 -1.87 33.57
N GLU A 354 -7.24 -3.19 33.70
CA GLU A 354 -7.28 -4.09 32.56
C GLU A 354 -8.52 -3.84 31.72
N VAL A 355 -8.36 -3.88 30.40
CA VAL A 355 -9.44 -3.67 29.44
C VAL A 355 -9.46 -4.75 28.39
N GLN A 356 -10.64 -5.07 27.91
CA GLN A 356 -10.82 -5.89 26.72
C GLN A 356 -11.02 -5.01 25.49
N LEU A 357 -10.23 -5.26 24.46
CA LEU A 357 -10.27 -4.49 23.24
C LEU A 357 -11.19 -5.13 22.21
N GLY A 358 -11.87 -4.29 21.46
CA GLY A 358 -12.59 -4.64 20.24
C GLY A 358 -11.80 -4.27 19.00
N LEU A 359 -12.53 -3.84 17.96
CA LEU A 359 -11.93 -3.42 16.69
C LEU A 359 -11.30 -2.03 16.80
N SER A 360 -10.32 -1.78 15.95
CA SER A 360 -9.64 -0.47 15.84
C SER A 360 -9.87 0.13 14.46
N ASP A 361 -9.97 1.45 14.36
CA ASP A 361 -9.96 2.18 13.09
C ASP A 361 -8.55 2.65 12.68
N GLY A 362 -7.52 2.24 13.45
CA GLY A 362 -6.13 2.66 13.30
C GLY A 362 -5.77 3.89 14.16
N GLN A 363 -6.75 4.72 14.55
CA GLN A 363 -6.57 5.88 15.41
C GLN A 363 -7.05 5.59 16.84
N ARG A 364 -8.25 5.05 16.96
CA ARG A 364 -8.88 4.66 18.22
C ARG A 364 -9.17 3.17 18.24
N THR A 365 -9.26 2.60 19.42
CA THR A 365 -9.62 1.20 19.62
C THR A 365 -10.84 1.14 20.52
N GLU A 366 -11.81 0.36 20.13
CA GLU A 366 -13.00 0.05 20.94
C GLU A 366 -12.60 -0.65 22.22
N VAL A 367 -13.21 -0.28 23.33
CA VAL A 367 -13.09 -0.96 24.61
C VAL A 367 -14.40 -1.65 24.89
N THR A 368 -14.39 -2.98 24.93
CA THR A 368 -15.60 -3.81 25.12
C THR A 368 -15.89 -4.12 26.57
N ALA A 369 -14.87 -4.08 27.44
CA ALA A 369 -15.00 -4.25 28.86
C ALA A 369 -13.86 -3.52 29.60
N GLY A 370 -14.11 -3.15 30.90
CA GLY A 370 -13.12 -2.52 31.76
C GLY A 370 -13.13 -0.98 31.74
N LEU A 371 -14.01 -0.34 30.95
CA LEU A 371 -14.14 1.12 30.88
C LEU A 371 -15.62 1.52 30.98
N THR A 372 -15.91 2.57 31.75
CA THR A 372 -17.25 3.13 31.92
C THR A 372 -17.33 4.53 31.29
N ALA A 373 -18.47 4.86 30.71
CA ALA A 373 -18.69 6.19 30.17
C ALA A 373 -18.59 7.27 31.26
N GLY A 374 -17.83 8.30 30.98
CA GLY A 374 -17.60 9.42 31.90
C GLY A 374 -16.27 9.34 32.65
N GLU A 375 -15.55 8.23 32.61
CA GLU A 375 -14.23 8.12 33.24
C GLU A 375 -13.17 8.94 32.49
N GLU A 376 -12.22 9.49 33.25
CA GLU A 376 -11.12 10.29 32.73
C GLU A 376 -9.88 9.41 32.50
N VAL A 377 -9.55 9.14 31.24
CA VAL A 377 -8.50 8.21 30.84
C VAL A 377 -7.27 8.98 30.38
N VAL A 378 -6.08 8.49 30.73
CA VAL A 378 -4.81 9.01 30.22
C VAL A 378 -4.68 8.64 28.73
N VAL A 379 -4.79 9.63 27.84
CA VAL A 379 -4.73 9.43 26.38
C VAL A 379 -3.34 9.66 25.79
N ARG A 380 -2.47 10.33 26.53
CA ARG A 380 -1.05 10.53 26.20
C ARG A 380 -0.22 10.43 27.48
N GLY A 381 0.97 9.85 27.39
CA GLY A 381 1.87 9.69 28.53
C GLY A 381 1.54 8.47 29.41
N ALA A 382 0.77 7.51 28.93
CA ALA A 382 0.45 6.27 29.65
C ALA A 382 1.71 5.51 30.09
N GLY A 383 2.76 5.48 29.25
CA GLY A 383 4.05 4.89 29.59
C GLY A 383 4.76 5.57 30.79
N GLN A 384 4.62 6.89 30.94
CA GLN A 384 5.18 7.65 32.09
C GLN A 384 4.44 7.32 33.37
N VAL A 385 3.10 7.21 33.31
CA VAL A 385 2.30 6.79 34.47
C VAL A 385 2.67 5.37 34.87
N ARG A 386 2.90 4.46 33.89
CA ARG A 386 3.38 3.10 34.15
C ARG A 386 4.74 3.10 34.86
N MET A 387 5.70 3.92 34.41
CA MET A 387 7.02 4.00 35.07
C MET A 387 6.92 4.52 36.49
N ALA A 388 6.01 5.46 36.77
CA ALA A 388 5.78 5.94 38.13
C ALA A 388 5.27 4.81 39.06
N SER A 389 4.43 3.90 38.54
CA SER A 389 3.98 2.73 39.32
C SER A 389 5.10 1.79 39.73
N SER A 390 6.05 1.56 38.84
CA SER A 390 7.19 0.68 39.11
C SER A 390 8.23 1.29 40.05
N SER A 391 8.30 2.61 40.13
CA SER A 391 9.21 3.34 41.05
C SER A 391 8.67 3.42 42.48
N ALA A 392 7.37 3.24 42.68
CA ALA A 392 6.71 3.25 43.95
C ALA A 392 6.70 1.87 44.68
N MET A 393 7.17 0.80 44.03
CA MET A 393 7.34 -0.50 44.66
C MET A 393 8.51 -0.43 45.66
N PRO A 394 8.27 -0.71 46.97
CA PRO A 394 9.36 -0.80 47.94
C PRO A 394 10.32 -1.92 47.53
N PRO A 395 11.65 -1.75 47.75
CA PRO A 395 12.61 -2.79 47.45
C PRO A 395 12.24 -4.06 48.16
N ALA A 396 12.20 -5.18 47.43
CA ALA A 396 11.93 -6.48 48.00
C ALA A 396 12.90 -6.73 49.15
N HIS A 397 12.38 -6.93 50.35
CA HIS A 397 13.18 -7.25 51.52
C HIS A 397 13.91 -8.56 51.28
N SER A 398 15.20 -8.50 50.98
CA SER A 398 16.09 -9.66 50.97
C SER A 398 16.28 -10.13 52.39
N HIS A 399 15.55 -11.16 52.83
CA HIS A 399 15.86 -11.87 54.02
C HIS A 399 17.14 -12.68 53.78
N ASN A 400 18.25 -12.15 54.23
CA ASN A 400 19.50 -12.92 54.39
C ASN A 400 19.32 -13.80 55.64
N HIS A 401 19.33 -15.12 55.43
CA HIS A 401 19.55 -16.12 56.47
C HIS A 401 20.91 -16.78 56.24
#